data_907b6ebb6b01284bcee4a2c029913113
#
_entry.id   907b6ebb6b01284bcee4a2c029913113
#
_cell.length_a   1.000
_cell.length_b   1.000
_cell.length_c   1.000
_cell.angle_alpha   90.00
_cell.angle_beta   90.00
_cell.angle_gamma   90.00
#
_symmetry.space_group_name_H-M   'P 1'
#
loop_
_entity.id
_entity.type
_entity.pdbx_description
1 polymer ?
#
loop_
_entity_poly.entity_id
_entity_poly.type
_entity_poly.pdbx_seq_one_letter_code
_entity_poly.pdbx_strand_id
1 'polypeptide(L)'
;NLINMLTVGFTGVMTWSKSDHYEQFAYTERTTEILQIWKDNTSKIIYLSLLVDKSFPRADLQIKSGLNFNRREMLIAQNARMQTIKSNIATATLFFRYDHLKWITLSHDLTFNLSWQDHYLGIRSQPLTSFYQILTLNSAPLSKMNLTLQAEQNTLEIENNRFRTNIFIDAAVQYVVSRRLELGLQLRNLLDRRVYEEVSFFGMTRRALQLPLRGREMTLLVKLKL
;
A
#
# COMPACT_ATOMS: atom_id res chain seq x y z
N ASN A 1 -22.09 -4.17 -30.36
CA ASN A 1 -22.62 -4.20 -28.99
C ASN A 1 -21.46 -4.06 -28.02
N LEU A 2 -21.17 -2.81 -27.58
CA LEU A 2 -20.25 -2.56 -26.49
C LEU A 2 -20.97 -2.94 -25.17
N ILE A 3 -20.70 -4.16 -24.70
CA ILE A 3 -21.33 -4.68 -23.48
C ILE A 3 -20.67 -3.98 -22.30
N ASN A 4 -21.48 -3.31 -21.46
CA ASN A 4 -21.05 -2.82 -20.16
C ASN A 4 -20.74 -4.02 -19.26
N MET A 5 -19.46 -4.34 -19.03
CA MET A 5 -19.06 -5.43 -18.18
C MET A 5 -19.08 -4.99 -16.72
N LEU A 6 -19.81 -5.69 -15.90
CA LEU A 6 -19.79 -5.58 -14.44
C LEU A 6 -19.38 -6.94 -13.87
N THR A 7 -18.32 -6.96 -13.10
CA THR A 7 -17.90 -8.14 -12.35
C THR A 7 -18.00 -7.84 -10.86
N VAL A 8 -18.65 -8.72 -10.13
CA VAL A 8 -18.72 -8.66 -8.67
C VAL A 8 -18.18 -9.99 -8.13
N GLY A 9 -17.17 -9.91 -7.29
CA GLY A 9 -16.56 -11.06 -6.64
C GLY A 9 -16.67 -10.95 -5.13
N PHE A 10 -17.04 -12.04 -4.47
CA PHE A 10 -16.99 -12.17 -3.03
C PHE A 10 -16.13 -13.37 -2.65
N THR A 11 -15.25 -13.19 -1.68
CA THR A 11 -14.40 -14.26 -1.14
C THR A 11 -14.46 -14.22 0.38
N GLY A 12 -14.74 -15.36 0.98
CA GLY A 12 -14.65 -15.55 2.42
C GLY A 12 -13.74 -16.74 2.73
N VAL A 13 -12.75 -16.55 3.58
CA VAL A 13 -11.82 -17.59 4.01
C VAL A 13 -11.70 -17.56 5.52
N MET A 14 -11.78 -18.73 6.15
CA MET A 14 -11.50 -18.91 7.55
C MET A 14 -10.49 -20.04 7.69
N THR A 15 -9.37 -19.77 8.35
CA THR A 15 -8.32 -20.77 8.59
C THR A 15 -7.99 -20.84 10.06
N TRP A 16 -7.65 -22.04 10.50
CA TRP A 16 -7.07 -22.32 11.81
C TRP A 16 -5.73 -22.98 11.60
N SER A 17 -4.72 -22.49 12.24
CA SER A 17 -3.42 -23.14 12.28
C SER A 17 -3.04 -23.45 13.73
N LYS A 18 -2.49 -24.64 13.94
CA LYS A 18 -1.83 -24.98 15.19
C LYS A 18 -0.33 -24.82 14.98
N SER A 19 0.32 -24.18 15.91
CA SER A 19 1.77 -24.11 16.04
C SER A 19 2.15 -24.77 17.34
N ASP A 20 3.31 -25.38 17.37
CA ASP A 20 3.90 -26.00 18.57
C ASP A 20 4.68 -24.99 19.43
N HIS A 21 4.70 -23.74 19.00
CA HIS A 21 5.39 -22.66 19.71
C HIS A 21 4.61 -21.32 19.60
N TYR A 22 4.94 -20.42 20.49
CA TYR A 22 4.58 -19.01 20.41
C TYR A 22 5.79 -18.12 20.65
N GLU A 23 5.74 -16.91 20.15
CA GLU A 23 6.78 -15.92 20.38
C GLU A 23 6.49 -15.17 21.69
N GLN A 24 7.47 -15.12 22.55
CA GLN A 24 7.47 -14.26 23.73
C GLN A 24 8.34 -13.05 23.48
N PHE A 25 7.77 -11.88 23.69
CA PHE A 25 8.48 -10.62 23.61
C PHE A 25 8.83 -10.14 25.02
N ALA A 26 10.11 -10.00 25.30
CA ALA A 26 10.63 -9.36 26.49
C ALA A 26 11.26 -8.03 26.11
N TYR A 27 10.77 -6.95 26.70
CA TYR A 27 11.22 -5.58 26.41
C TYR A 27 12.07 -5.07 27.56
N THR A 28 13.26 -4.58 27.23
CA THR A 28 14.12 -3.80 28.09
C THR A 28 14.23 -2.37 27.54
N GLU A 29 14.83 -1.45 28.27
CA GLU A 29 15.03 -0.07 27.79
C GLU A 29 15.86 0.03 26.49
N ARG A 30 16.65 -0.97 26.17
CA ARG A 30 17.60 -0.96 25.04
C ARG A 30 17.43 -2.11 24.05
N THR A 31 16.77 -3.18 24.44
CA THR A 31 16.68 -4.40 23.63
C THR A 31 15.28 -4.99 23.64
N THR A 32 14.93 -5.64 22.56
CA THR A 32 13.77 -6.52 22.47
C THR A 32 14.29 -7.93 22.24
N GLU A 33 14.03 -8.81 23.19
CA GLU A 33 14.33 -10.23 23.07
C GLU A 33 13.08 -10.96 22.57
N ILE A 34 13.24 -11.78 21.55
CA ILE A 34 12.19 -12.63 21.02
C ILE A 34 12.59 -14.07 21.35
N LEU A 35 11.85 -14.69 22.24
CA LEU A 35 12.04 -16.07 22.64
C LEU A 35 10.94 -16.94 22.02
N GLN A 36 11.33 -18.04 21.40
CA GLN A 36 10.39 -19.08 20.99
C GLN A 36 10.13 -20.02 22.16
N ILE A 37 8.89 -20.09 22.61
CA ILE A 37 8.49 -21.00 23.69
C ILE A 37 7.65 -22.12 23.09
N TRP A 38 8.12 -23.35 23.27
CA TRP A 38 7.46 -24.58 22.82
C TRP A 38 6.20 -24.84 23.63
N LYS A 39 5.06 -24.53 23.09
CA LYS A 39 3.74 -24.78 23.65
C LYS A 39 2.70 -24.63 22.56
N ASP A 40 1.71 -25.48 22.56
CA ASP A 40 0.61 -25.43 21.60
C ASP A 40 -0.01 -24.04 21.52
N ASN A 41 -0.03 -23.50 20.33
CA ASN A 41 -0.63 -22.24 20.00
C ASN A 41 -1.62 -22.43 18.85
N THR A 42 -2.78 -21.81 18.94
CA THR A 42 -3.77 -21.82 17.87
C THR A 42 -3.96 -20.39 17.38
N SER A 43 -3.75 -20.18 16.09
CA SER A 43 -4.11 -18.93 15.43
C SER A 43 -5.33 -19.13 14.54
N LYS A 44 -6.16 -18.09 14.48
CA LYS A 44 -7.36 -18.05 13.65
C LYS A 44 -7.27 -16.83 12.74
N ILE A 45 -7.51 -17.02 11.46
CA ILE A 45 -7.56 -15.95 10.48
C ILE A 45 -8.93 -15.97 9.79
N ILE A 46 -9.58 -14.82 9.75
CA ILE A 46 -10.80 -14.58 8.98
C ILE A 46 -10.46 -13.53 7.92
N TYR A 47 -10.69 -13.85 6.68
CA TYR A 47 -10.54 -12.95 5.54
C TYR A 47 -11.85 -12.86 4.78
N LEU A 48 -12.31 -11.63 4.55
CA LEU A 48 -13.47 -11.31 3.72
C LEU A 48 -13.05 -10.31 2.67
N SER A 49 -13.47 -10.52 1.43
CA SER A 49 -13.18 -9.63 0.32
C SER A 49 -14.41 -9.47 -0.58
N LEU A 50 -14.70 -8.23 -0.93
CA LEU A 50 -15.67 -7.84 -1.94
C LEU A 50 -14.94 -7.03 -3.01
N LEU A 51 -15.04 -7.44 -4.26
CA LEU A 51 -14.47 -6.76 -5.42
C LEU A 51 -15.58 -6.40 -6.39
N VAL A 52 -15.56 -5.17 -6.89
CA VAL A 52 -16.43 -4.70 -7.96
C VAL A 52 -15.57 -4.10 -9.06
N ASP A 53 -15.68 -4.62 -10.28
CA ASP A 53 -15.01 -4.09 -11.48
C ASP A 53 -16.08 -3.70 -12.50
N LYS A 54 -16.08 -2.44 -12.89
CA LYS A 54 -17.02 -1.87 -13.86
C LYS A 54 -16.27 -1.18 -14.98
N SER A 55 -16.50 -1.63 -16.20
CA SER A 55 -16.02 -0.96 -17.40
C SER A 55 -17.14 -0.23 -18.12
N PHE A 56 -16.86 0.98 -18.59
CA PHE A 56 -17.72 1.84 -19.38
C PHE A 56 -17.08 2.07 -20.75
N PRO A 57 -17.26 1.15 -21.72
CA PRO A 57 -16.53 1.21 -23.00
C PRO A 57 -16.81 2.46 -23.84
N ARG A 58 -18.00 3.07 -23.69
CA ARG A 58 -18.33 4.31 -24.42
C ARG A 58 -17.59 5.54 -23.90
N ALA A 59 -17.16 5.50 -22.64
CA ALA A 59 -16.43 6.56 -21.98
C ALA A 59 -14.94 6.25 -21.84
N ASP A 60 -14.50 5.05 -22.29
CA ASP A 60 -13.15 4.52 -22.10
C ASP A 60 -12.71 4.63 -20.62
N LEU A 61 -13.66 4.29 -19.72
CA LEU A 61 -13.50 4.40 -18.28
C LEU A 61 -13.61 3.02 -17.63
N GLN A 62 -12.67 2.72 -16.75
CA GLN A 62 -12.71 1.56 -15.87
C GLN A 62 -12.66 2.01 -14.41
N ILE A 63 -13.51 1.41 -13.59
CA ILE A 63 -13.54 1.62 -12.15
C ILE A 63 -13.49 0.26 -11.47
N LYS A 64 -12.53 0.06 -10.56
CA LYS A 64 -12.48 -1.10 -9.67
C LYS A 64 -12.55 -0.63 -8.25
N SER A 65 -13.36 -1.28 -7.43
CA SER A 65 -13.43 -1.03 -6.00
C SER A 65 -13.31 -2.33 -5.24
N GLY A 66 -12.63 -2.30 -4.11
CA GLY A 66 -12.44 -3.45 -3.25
C GLY A 66 -12.66 -3.09 -1.80
N LEU A 67 -13.29 -3.97 -1.05
CA LEU A 67 -13.38 -3.92 0.39
C LEU A 67 -12.83 -5.22 0.94
N ASN A 68 -11.83 -5.13 1.80
CA ASN A 68 -11.21 -6.28 2.42
C ASN A 68 -11.26 -6.12 3.94
N PHE A 69 -11.55 -7.22 4.62
CA PHE A 69 -11.46 -7.31 6.07
C PHE A 69 -10.62 -8.52 6.45
N ASN A 70 -9.62 -8.30 7.28
CA ASN A 70 -8.76 -9.35 7.82
C ASN A 70 -8.76 -9.26 9.34
N ARG A 71 -9.08 -10.37 9.99
CA ARG A 71 -8.96 -10.53 11.44
C ARG A 71 -8.07 -11.72 11.75
N ARG A 72 -7.05 -11.46 12.53
CA ARG A 72 -6.13 -12.47 13.03
C ARG A 72 -6.21 -12.54 14.55
N GLU A 73 -6.49 -13.72 15.07
CA GLU A 73 -6.44 -14.02 16.50
C GLU A 73 -5.21 -14.89 16.76
N MET A 74 -4.40 -14.52 17.73
CA MET A 74 -3.20 -15.26 18.10
C MET A 74 -2.93 -15.10 19.57
N LEU A 75 -2.36 -16.16 20.17
CA LEU A 75 -1.85 -16.14 21.52
C LEU A 75 -0.43 -15.61 21.52
N ILE A 76 -0.16 -14.64 22.35
CA ILE A 76 1.20 -14.12 22.58
C ILE A 76 1.51 -14.12 24.07
N ALA A 77 2.80 -14.20 24.40
CA ALA A 77 3.26 -13.93 25.74
C ALA A 77 4.02 -12.60 25.77
N GLN A 78 3.65 -11.75 26.70
CA GLN A 78 4.31 -10.50 26.94
C GLN A 78 4.58 -10.34 28.44
N ASN A 79 5.86 -10.13 28.81
CA ASN A 79 6.28 -10.03 30.20
C ASN A 79 5.73 -11.21 31.06
N ALA A 80 5.93 -12.44 30.56
CA ALA A 80 5.47 -13.68 31.17
C ALA A 80 3.95 -13.85 31.31
N ARG A 81 3.14 -12.97 30.74
CA ARG A 81 1.67 -13.11 30.70
C ARG A 81 1.19 -13.53 29.33
N MET A 82 0.42 -14.61 29.28
CA MET A 82 -0.24 -15.08 28.07
C MET A 82 -1.48 -14.26 27.82
N GLN A 83 -1.64 -13.77 26.59
CA GLN A 83 -2.83 -13.04 26.19
C GLN A 83 -3.21 -13.28 24.73
N THR A 84 -4.48 -13.29 24.45
CA THR A 84 -4.97 -13.36 23.07
C THR A 84 -5.07 -11.95 22.51
N ILE A 85 -4.39 -11.71 21.39
CA ILE A 85 -4.50 -10.48 20.61
C ILE A 85 -5.36 -10.77 19.38
N LYS A 86 -6.26 -9.83 19.08
CA LYS A 86 -7.07 -9.81 17.88
C LYS A 86 -6.68 -8.59 17.07
N SER A 87 -5.95 -8.80 15.99
CA SER A 87 -5.62 -7.75 15.03
C SER A 87 -6.66 -7.70 13.93
N ASN A 88 -7.18 -6.54 13.65
CA ASN A 88 -8.19 -6.29 12.62
C ASN A 88 -7.66 -5.26 11.65
N ILE A 89 -7.84 -5.51 10.36
CA ILE A 89 -7.49 -4.59 9.27
C ILE A 89 -8.68 -4.54 8.31
N ALA A 90 -9.22 -3.36 8.09
CA ALA A 90 -10.19 -3.09 7.05
C ALA A 90 -9.51 -2.23 5.97
N THR A 91 -9.60 -2.66 4.71
CA THR A 91 -9.00 -1.96 3.58
C THR A 91 -10.07 -1.67 2.55
N ALA A 92 -10.17 -0.42 2.12
CA ALA A 92 -10.94 -0.01 0.97
C ALA A 92 -10.00 0.43 -0.15
N THR A 93 -10.20 -0.09 -1.36
CA THR A 93 -9.43 0.28 -2.54
C THR A 93 -10.34 0.83 -3.61
N LEU A 94 -9.86 1.82 -4.35
CA LEU A 94 -10.52 2.36 -5.53
C LEU A 94 -9.46 2.58 -6.60
N PHE A 95 -9.65 1.94 -7.74
CA PHE A 95 -8.88 2.17 -8.94
C PHE A 95 -9.78 2.79 -10.00
N PHE A 96 -9.25 3.76 -10.68
CA PHE A 96 -9.91 4.46 -11.77
C PHE A 96 -8.92 4.61 -12.92
N ARG A 97 -9.36 4.32 -14.14
CA ARG A 97 -8.57 4.51 -15.36
C ARG A 97 -9.45 5.13 -16.44
N TYR A 98 -8.95 6.15 -17.07
CA TYR A 98 -9.61 6.89 -18.13
C TYR A 98 -8.69 7.03 -19.35
N ASP A 99 -9.13 6.51 -20.50
CA ASP A 99 -8.36 6.42 -21.74
C ASP A 99 -9.06 7.10 -22.94
N HIS A 100 -10.10 7.90 -22.70
CA HIS A 100 -10.95 8.47 -23.78
C HIS A 100 -10.18 9.31 -24.80
N LEU A 101 -9.15 10.02 -24.35
CA LEU A 101 -8.27 10.75 -25.25
C LEU A 101 -7.16 9.82 -25.72
N LYS A 102 -7.05 9.56 -27.03
CA LYS A 102 -6.06 8.65 -27.62
C LYS A 102 -4.60 8.93 -27.24
N TRP A 103 -4.33 10.14 -26.79
CA TRP A 103 -3.00 10.62 -26.45
C TRP A 103 -2.80 10.86 -24.93
N ILE A 104 -3.83 10.63 -24.10
CA ILE A 104 -3.77 10.74 -22.63
C ILE A 104 -4.44 9.54 -21.99
N THR A 105 -3.74 8.93 -21.04
CA THR A 105 -4.28 7.97 -20.08
C THR A 105 -4.10 8.53 -18.67
N LEU A 106 -5.17 8.61 -17.92
CA LEU A 106 -5.16 8.97 -16.51
C LEU A 106 -5.52 7.75 -15.68
N SER A 107 -4.70 7.39 -14.70
CA SER A 107 -5.03 6.37 -13.70
C SER A 107 -4.84 6.89 -12.30
N HIS A 108 -5.69 6.45 -11.38
CA HIS A 108 -5.65 6.81 -9.98
C HIS A 108 -5.92 5.57 -9.11
N ASP A 109 -4.97 5.24 -8.29
CA ASP A 109 -5.05 4.18 -7.29
C ASP A 109 -5.20 4.80 -5.91
N LEU A 110 -6.22 4.39 -5.18
CA LEU A 110 -6.53 4.84 -3.83
C LEU A 110 -6.61 3.63 -2.92
N THR A 111 -5.97 3.69 -1.77
CA THR A 111 -6.07 2.69 -0.72
C THR A 111 -6.24 3.38 0.62
N PHE A 112 -7.29 3.01 1.32
CA PHE A 112 -7.57 3.43 2.68
C PHE A 112 -7.52 2.22 3.60
N ASN A 113 -6.73 2.29 4.68
CA ASN A 113 -6.64 1.25 5.67
C ASN A 113 -7.05 1.78 7.04
N LEU A 114 -7.78 0.95 7.75
CA LEU A 114 -8.12 1.12 9.15
C LEU A 114 -7.64 -0.12 9.91
N SER A 115 -6.75 0.05 10.86
CA SER A 115 -6.22 -1.04 11.67
C SER A 115 -6.47 -0.80 13.15
N TRP A 116 -6.86 -1.85 13.87
CA TRP A 116 -7.05 -1.79 15.32
C TRP A 116 -6.78 -3.15 15.96
N GLN A 117 -6.52 -3.13 17.23
CA GLN A 117 -6.30 -4.35 18.01
C GLN A 117 -7.25 -4.39 19.20
N ASP A 118 -7.79 -5.58 19.46
CA ASP A 118 -8.57 -5.87 20.64
C ASP A 118 -7.72 -6.74 21.58
N HIS A 119 -7.57 -6.33 22.82
CA HIS A 119 -6.84 -7.06 23.87
C HIS A 119 -7.78 -7.90 24.71
N TYR A 120 -7.23 -8.91 25.39
CA TYR A 120 -7.98 -9.85 26.24
C TYR A 120 -8.87 -9.17 27.29
N LEU A 121 -8.49 -8.02 27.80
CA LEU A 121 -9.26 -7.25 28.80
C LEU A 121 -10.39 -6.39 28.22
N GLY A 122 -10.76 -6.59 26.94
CA GLY A 122 -11.77 -5.80 26.26
C GLY A 122 -11.32 -4.37 25.92
N ILE A 123 -10.04 -4.06 26.17
CA ILE A 123 -9.46 -2.77 25.79
C ILE A 123 -9.18 -2.81 24.28
N ARG A 124 -9.78 -1.90 23.56
CA ARG A 124 -9.55 -1.69 22.14
C ARG A 124 -8.48 -0.62 21.95
N SER A 125 -7.47 -0.91 21.13
CA SER A 125 -6.55 0.14 20.70
C SER A 125 -7.30 1.19 19.88
N GLN A 126 -6.85 2.44 19.92
CA GLN A 126 -7.37 3.41 18.98
C GLN A 126 -7.11 2.94 17.56
N PRO A 127 -8.11 3.01 16.66
CA PRO A 127 -7.90 2.70 15.27
C PRO A 127 -6.84 3.62 14.66
N LEU A 128 -5.95 3.05 13.88
CA LEU A 128 -4.97 3.79 13.09
C LEU A 128 -5.38 3.80 11.65
N THR A 129 -5.37 4.97 11.08
CA THR A 129 -5.78 5.23 9.72
C THR A 129 -4.55 5.43 8.83
N SER A 130 -4.55 4.81 7.65
CA SER A 130 -3.59 5.16 6.60
C SER A 130 -4.29 5.35 5.27
N PHE A 131 -3.76 6.28 4.51
CA PHE A 131 -4.23 6.62 3.17
C PHE A 131 -3.06 6.63 2.21
N TYR A 132 -3.17 5.87 1.14
CA TYR A 132 -2.18 5.79 0.07
C TYR A 132 -2.84 6.08 -1.25
N GLN A 133 -2.22 6.91 -2.08
CA GLN A 133 -2.68 7.16 -3.42
C GLN A 133 -1.54 7.33 -4.41
N ILE A 134 -1.78 6.86 -5.64
CA ILE A 134 -0.92 7.10 -6.81
C ILE A 134 -1.78 7.66 -7.92
N LEU A 135 -1.43 8.83 -8.39
CA LEU A 135 -1.99 9.43 -9.61
C LEU A 135 -0.95 9.34 -10.72
N THR A 136 -1.29 8.71 -11.83
CA THR A 136 -0.41 8.58 -13.00
C THR A 136 -1.08 9.18 -14.23
N LEU A 137 -0.37 10.09 -14.87
CA LEU A 137 -0.73 10.66 -16.17
C LEU A 137 0.29 10.18 -17.20
N ASN A 138 -0.16 9.44 -18.19
CA ASN A 138 0.63 9.11 -19.37
C ASN A 138 0.08 9.88 -20.56
N SER A 139 0.97 10.49 -21.35
CA SER A 139 0.59 11.27 -22.52
C SER A 139 1.53 10.99 -23.68
N ALA A 140 0.95 10.82 -24.87
CA ALA A 140 1.68 10.69 -26.13
C ALA A 140 1.26 11.85 -27.08
N PRO A 141 1.66 13.11 -26.78
CA PRO A 141 1.21 14.27 -27.54
C PRO A 141 1.70 14.26 -29.00
N LEU A 142 2.78 13.55 -29.25
CA LEU A 142 3.36 13.32 -30.57
C LEU A 142 3.62 11.83 -30.76
N SER A 143 3.58 11.34 -31.99
CA SER A 143 3.81 9.93 -32.32
C SER A 143 5.19 9.38 -31.88
N LYS A 144 6.12 10.26 -31.59
CA LYS A 144 7.49 9.94 -31.15
C LYS A 144 7.79 10.32 -29.71
N MET A 145 6.82 10.82 -28.96
CA MET A 145 7.03 11.36 -27.62
C MET A 145 6.06 10.76 -26.63
N ASN A 146 6.59 10.22 -25.54
CA ASN A 146 5.83 9.76 -24.38
C ASN A 146 6.23 10.58 -23.15
N LEU A 147 5.23 11.03 -22.42
CA LEU A 147 5.36 11.75 -21.16
C LEU A 147 4.68 10.93 -20.08
N THR A 148 5.31 10.81 -18.93
CA THR A 148 4.73 10.22 -17.73
C THR A 148 4.91 11.18 -16.57
N LEU A 149 3.84 11.45 -15.84
CA LEU A 149 3.86 12.18 -14.59
C LEU A 149 3.21 11.28 -13.53
N GLN A 150 3.88 11.08 -12.40
CA GLN A 150 3.36 10.30 -11.29
C GLN A 150 3.43 11.13 -10.01
N ALA A 151 2.34 11.16 -9.27
CA ALA A 151 2.27 11.72 -7.94
C ALA A 151 1.85 10.63 -6.97
N GLU A 152 2.64 10.42 -5.94
CA GLU A 152 2.41 9.45 -4.87
C GLU A 152 2.26 10.17 -3.54
N GLN A 153 1.23 9.80 -2.78
CA GLN A 153 1.03 10.29 -1.42
C GLN A 153 0.80 9.11 -0.49
N ASN A 154 1.54 9.10 0.60
CA ASN A 154 1.35 8.19 1.72
C ASN A 154 1.11 9.00 2.99
N THR A 155 -0.07 8.86 3.58
CA THR A 155 -0.47 9.53 4.82
C THR A 155 -0.76 8.48 5.87
N LEU A 156 -0.08 8.56 6.99
CA LEU A 156 -0.17 7.63 8.10
C LEU A 156 -0.57 8.37 9.37
N GLU A 157 -1.54 7.84 10.09
CA GLU A 157 -1.82 8.28 11.44
C GLU A 157 -0.75 7.75 12.39
N ILE A 158 -0.13 8.65 13.13
CA ILE A 158 0.95 8.32 14.07
C ILE A 158 0.37 8.11 15.46
N GLU A 159 -0.50 9.00 15.89
CA GLU A 159 -1.08 9.01 17.22
C GLU A 159 -2.20 10.06 17.30
N ASN A 160 -3.34 9.71 17.89
CA ASN A 160 -4.39 10.67 18.29
C ASN A 160 -4.71 11.75 17.24
N ASN A 161 -5.06 11.33 16.02
CA ASN A 161 -5.33 12.22 14.88
C ASN A 161 -4.13 13.05 14.40
N ARG A 162 -2.91 12.69 14.75
CA ARG A 162 -1.71 13.25 14.15
C ARG A 162 -1.32 12.45 12.93
N PHE A 163 -1.24 13.11 11.80
CA PHE A 163 -0.91 12.47 10.52
C PHE A 163 0.49 12.87 10.05
N ARG A 164 1.18 11.92 9.44
CA ARG A 164 2.42 12.14 8.72
C ARG A 164 2.17 11.86 7.24
N THR A 165 2.51 12.81 6.40
CA THR A 165 2.32 12.71 4.96
C THR A 165 3.65 12.76 4.22
N ASN A 166 3.90 11.74 3.39
CA ASN A 166 4.99 11.70 2.43
C ASN A 166 4.38 11.90 1.04
N ILE A 167 4.92 12.86 0.26
CA ILE A 167 4.48 13.13 -1.11
C ILE A 167 5.72 13.07 -1.99
N PHE A 168 5.62 12.34 -3.11
CA PHE A 168 6.62 12.23 -4.15
C PHE A 168 6.01 12.59 -5.49
N ILE A 169 6.79 13.26 -6.34
CA ILE A 169 6.41 13.57 -7.71
C ILE A 169 7.57 13.18 -8.60
N ASP A 170 7.29 12.33 -9.59
CA ASP A 170 8.23 11.86 -10.59
C ASP A 170 7.72 12.23 -11.99
N ALA A 171 8.63 12.53 -12.90
CA ALA A 171 8.31 12.80 -14.29
C ALA A 171 9.30 12.08 -15.20
N ALA A 172 8.81 11.65 -16.36
CA ALA A 172 9.64 11.04 -17.38
C ALA A 172 9.21 11.51 -18.77
N VAL A 173 10.18 11.71 -19.64
CA VAL A 173 10.00 12.02 -21.06
C VAL A 173 10.79 11.00 -21.86
N GLN A 174 10.19 10.39 -22.87
CA GLN A 174 10.86 9.56 -23.85
C GLN A 174 10.60 10.13 -25.24
N TYR A 175 11.66 10.23 -26.03
CA TYR A 175 11.58 10.75 -27.40
C TYR A 175 12.33 9.85 -28.39
N VAL A 176 11.62 9.36 -29.40
CA VAL A 176 12.16 8.56 -30.49
C VAL A 176 12.73 9.49 -31.56
N VAL A 177 14.04 9.72 -31.53
CA VAL A 177 14.74 10.58 -32.50
C VAL A 177 14.74 9.93 -33.87
N SER A 178 15.09 8.64 -33.93
CA SER A 178 15.12 7.85 -35.17
C SER A 178 14.77 6.39 -34.89
N ARG A 179 14.73 5.56 -35.93
CA ARG A 179 14.48 4.09 -35.77
C ARG A 179 15.55 3.42 -34.89
N ARG A 180 16.74 4.02 -34.76
CA ARG A 180 17.88 3.47 -33.99
C ARG A 180 18.20 4.22 -32.71
N LEU A 181 17.65 5.41 -32.51
CA LEU A 181 17.98 6.27 -31.39
C LEU A 181 16.73 6.70 -30.62
N GLU A 182 16.72 6.44 -29.34
CA GLU A 182 15.72 6.88 -28.38
C GLU A 182 16.40 7.59 -27.22
N LEU A 183 15.89 8.75 -26.84
CA LEU A 183 16.36 9.55 -25.71
C LEU A 183 15.30 9.53 -24.61
N GLY A 184 15.72 9.40 -23.37
CA GLY A 184 14.86 9.46 -22.19
C GLY A 184 15.44 10.40 -21.15
N LEU A 185 14.56 11.14 -20.50
CA LEU A 185 14.86 11.95 -19.31
C LEU A 185 13.94 11.50 -18.19
N GLN A 186 14.49 11.12 -17.05
CA GLN A 186 13.75 10.80 -15.85
C GLN A 186 14.12 11.79 -14.75
N LEU A 187 13.11 12.35 -14.13
CA LEU A 187 13.20 13.25 -12.98
C LEU A 187 12.49 12.57 -11.81
N ARG A 188 13.19 12.28 -10.74
CA ARG A 188 12.65 11.64 -9.55
C ARG A 188 12.70 12.56 -8.35
N ASN A 189 11.73 12.39 -7.48
CA ASN A 189 11.66 13.12 -6.22
C ASN A 189 11.72 14.64 -6.43
N LEU A 190 10.90 15.19 -7.32
CA LEU A 190 10.88 16.62 -7.69
C LEU A 190 10.66 17.54 -6.48
N LEU A 191 10.01 17.04 -5.42
CA LEU A 191 9.80 17.77 -4.18
C LEU A 191 11.02 17.78 -3.24
N ASP A 192 12.12 17.11 -3.62
CA ASP A 192 13.35 17.01 -2.81
C ASP A 192 13.13 16.46 -1.40
N ARG A 193 12.29 15.45 -1.26
CA ARG A 193 12.11 14.79 0.02
C ARG A 193 13.38 14.06 0.42
N ARG A 194 13.91 14.37 1.60
CA ARG A 194 15.17 13.81 2.11
C ARG A 194 14.98 12.70 3.12
N VAL A 195 13.77 12.57 3.65
CA VAL A 195 13.44 11.60 4.69
C VAL A 195 12.09 10.97 4.35
N TYR A 196 12.04 9.64 4.38
CA TYR A 196 10.83 8.85 4.40
C TYR A 196 10.57 8.42 5.83
N GLU A 197 9.37 8.65 6.31
CA GLU A 197 8.98 8.27 7.66
C GLU A 197 7.81 7.30 7.59
N GLU A 198 7.94 6.19 8.30
CA GLU A 198 6.91 5.18 8.44
C GLU A 198 6.72 4.84 9.92
N VAL A 199 5.46 4.67 10.32
CA VAL A 199 5.11 4.18 11.64
C VAL A 199 4.23 2.96 11.46
N SER A 200 4.62 1.87 12.08
CA SER A 200 3.85 0.64 12.11
C SER A 200 3.68 0.17 13.56
N PHE A 201 2.61 -0.59 13.78
CA PHE A 201 2.32 -1.16 15.08
C PHE A 201 2.26 -2.69 14.96
N PHE A 202 2.97 -3.35 15.84
CA PHE A 202 2.93 -4.79 15.96
C PHE A 202 2.71 -5.16 17.42
N GLY A 203 1.56 -5.75 17.73
CA GLY A 203 1.14 -5.95 19.11
C GLY A 203 1.05 -4.59 19.83
N MET A 204 1.70 -4.47 20.97
CA MET A 204 1.78 -3.22 21.73
C MET A 204 3.01 -2.37 21.36
N THR A 205 3.80 -2.83 20.38
CA THR A 205 5.04 -2.15 19.99
C THR A 205 4.78 -1.19 18.85
N ARG A 206 5.17 0.05 19.03
CA ARG A 206 5.25 1.07 17.98
C ARG A 206 6.64 1.03 17.37
N ARG A 207 6.71 0.81 16.07
CA ARG A 207 7.94 0.91 15.29
C ARG A 207 7.89 2.19 14.47
N ALA A 208 8.83 3.09 14.67
CA ALA A 208 9.05 4.23 13.81
C ALA A 208 10.31 3.99 12.97
N LEU A 209 10.19 4.11 11.67
CA LEU A 209 11.28 3.97 10.70
C LEU A 209 11.50 5.32 10.04
N GLN A 210 12.74 5.79 10.06
CA GLN A 210 13.18 6.95 9.28
C GLN A 210 14.26 6.50 8.33
N LEU A 211 14.01 6.66 7.04
CA LEU A 211 14.96 6.32 5.98
C LEU A 211 15.46 7.60 5.30
N PRO A 212 16.78 7.83 5.27
CA PRO A 212 17.32 8.90 4.45
C PRO A 212 17.08 8.55 2.96
N LEU A 213 16.54 9.50 2.23
CA LEU A 213 16.29 9.38 0.80
C LEU A 213 17.33 10.18 0.02
N ARG A 214 17.62 9.71 -1.18
CA ARG A 214 18.27 10.54 -2.17
C ARG A 214 17.37 11.72 -2.50
N GLY A 215 17.94 12.91 -2.65
CA GLY A 215 17.20 14.09 -3.08
C GLY A 215 16.67 13.96 -4.50
N ARG A 216 16.52 15.08 -5.17
CA ARG A 216 16.16 15.11 -6.59
C ARG A 216 17.18 14.35 -7.41
N GLU A 217 16.70 13.50 -8.30
CA GLU A 217 17.55 12.76 -9.23
C GLU A 217 17.11 13.08 -10.66
N MET A 218 18.10 13.26 -11.53
CA MET A 218 17.92 13.40 -12.96
C MET A 218 18.73 12.33 -13.67
N THR A 219 18.11 11.55 -14.52
CA THR A 219 18.76 10.49 -15.29
C THR A 219 18.50 10.69 -16.77
N LEU A 220 19.55 10.80 -17.55
CA LEU A 220 19.50 10.79 -19.01
C LEU A 220 19.71 9.37 -19.52
N LEU A 221 18.80 8.88 -20.33
CA LEU A 221 18.84 7.56 -20.95
C LEU A 221 19.06 7.72 -22.46
N VAL A 222 20.04 7.01 -23.01
CA VAL A 222 20.28 6.92 -24.44
C VAL A 222 20.22 5.47 -24.85
N LYS A 223 19.27 5.11 -25.72
CA LYS A 223 19.07 3.74 -26.21
C LYS A 223 19.38 3.68 -27.69
N LEU A 224 20.39 2.92 -28.02
CA LEU A 224 20.79 2.63 -29.41
C LEU A 224 20.33 1.21 -29.76
N LYS A 225 19.63 1.09 -30.88
CA LYS A 225 19.27 -0.23 -31.48
C LYS A 225 20.29 -0.51 -32.59
N LEU A 226 21.06 -1.55 -32.42
CA LEU A 226 22.02 -2.04 -33.40
C LEU A 226 21.33 -2.84 -34.51
#